data_598e937a65b65a30ead287e9aeb3d855
#
_entry.id   598e937a65b65a30ead287e9aeb3d855
#
_cell.length_a   1.000
_cell.length_b   1.000
_cell.length_c   1.000
_cell.angle_alpha   90.00
_cell.angle_beta   90.00
_cell.angle_gamma   90.00
#
_symmetry.space_group_name_H-M   'P 1'
#
loop_
_entity.id
_entity.type
_entity.pdbx_description
1 polymer ?
#
loop_
_entity_poly.entity_id
_entity_poly.type
_entity_poly.pdbx_seq_one_letter_code
_entity_poly.pdbx_strand_id
1 'polypeptide(L)'
;VHLRKFGELAPPSDRLLAGIGENAGVVKVTDELAVTFKVESHNHPSFIEPYQGAATGVGGIVRDILAMGARPVAVMDPLRFGAAAHPDTARVLTGAVAGIGGYGNALGLPNIGGEVVFDPCYQGNPLVNALCLGVLPTDQLQNKAATGPGNIVVLLGALTGRDGIGGVSVLAGAGLEQEAAA
;
A
#
# COMPACT_ATOMS: atom_id res chain seq x y z
N VAL A 1 -10.63 -6.21 13.13
CA VAL A 1 -11.89 -6.36 13.91
C VAL A 1 -12.54 -5.00 14.14
N HIS A 2 -11.78 -3.98 14.62
CA HIS A 2 -12.37 -2.68 14.99
C HIS A 2 -12.80 -1.84 13.77
N LEU A 3 -12.05 -1.87 12.66
CA LEU A 3 -12.35 -1.09 11.46
C LEU A 3 -13.50 -1.65 10.61
N ARG A 4 -13.84 -2.93 10.75
CA ARG A 4 -14.91 -3.57 9.98
C ARG A 4 -16.27 -2.89 10.19
N LYS A 5 -16.52 -2.43 11.41
CA LYS A 5 -17.76 -1.73 11.77
C LYS A 5 -17.95 -0.41 11.02
N PHE A 6 -16.86 0.26 10.63
CA PHE A 6 -16.98 1.53 9.90
C PHE A 6 -17.56 1.34 8.50
N GLY A 7 -17.32 0.18 7.86
CA GLY A 7 -17.94 -0.14 6.59
C GLY A 7 -19.46 -0.32 6.67
N GLU A 8 -19.94 -0.84 7.82
CA GLU A 8 -21.37 -1.02 8.08
C GLU A 8 -22.06 0.30 8.47
N LEU A 9 -21.28 1.23 9.05
CA LEU A 9 -21.79 2.51 9.54
C LEU A 9 -21.65 3.65 8.51
N ALA A 10 -20.91 3.43 7.42
CA ALA A 10 -20.72 4.45 6.40
C ALA A 10 -22.06 4.78 5.71
N PRO A 11 -22.53 6.02 5.75
CA PRO A 11 -23.77 6.37 5.08
C PRO A 11 -23.61 6.24 3.55
N PRO A 12 -24.68 5.87 2.83
CA PRO A 12 -24.65 5.95 1.38
C PRO A 12 -24.29 7.35 0.90
N SER A 13 -23.44 7.43 -0.12
CA SER A 13 -23.03 8.67 -0.71
C SER A 13 -22.94 8.53 -2.24
N ASP A 14 -23.53 9.45 -2.96
CA ASP A 14 -23.44 9.56 -4.41
C ASP A 14 -22.04 9.96 -4.91
N ARG A 15 -21.19 10.40 -3.98
CA ARG A 15 -19.78 10.71 -4.25
C ARG A 15 -18.87 9.50 -4.18
N LEU A 16 -19.27 8.43 -3.49
CA LEU A 16 -18.47 7.21 -3.37
C LEU A 16 -18.70 6.33 -4.59
N LEU A 17 -17.75 6.33 -5.52
CA LEU A 17 -17.84 5.56 -6.76
C LEU A 17 -17.31 4.13 -6.60
N ALA A 18 -16.31 3.91 -5.74
CA ALA A 18 -15.80 2.60 -5.37
C ALA A 18 -15.38 2.60 -3.90
N GLY A 19 -15.73 1.56 -3.19
CA GLY A 19 -15.52 1.44 -1.75
C GLY A 19 -15.01 0.06 -1.34
N ILE A 20 -15.55 -0.46 -0.24
CA ILE A 20 -15.10 -1.72 0.35
C ILE A 20 -15.29 -2.87 -0.64
N GLY A 21 -14.21 -3.63 -0.83
CA GLY A 21 -14.15 -4.76 -1.76
C GLY A 21 -13.40 -4.46 -3.05
N GLU A 22 -13.20 -3.19 -3.41
CA GLU A 22 -12.39 -2.78 -4.55
C GLU A 22 -10.89 -2.62 -4.16
N ASN A 23 -10.03 -2.43 -5.16
CA ASN A 23 -8.60 -2.29 -4.93
C ASN A 23 -8.24 -0.99 -4.20
N ALA A 24 -8.98 0.09 -4.46
CA ALA A 24 -8.81 1.39 -3.81
C ALA A 24 -10.15 2.10 -3.66
N GLY A 25 -10.22 3.08 -2.77
CA GLY A 25 -11.37 3.97 -2.66
C GLY A 25 -11.38 5.00 -3.77
N VAL A 26 -12.57 5.29 -4.33
CA VAL A 26 -12.75 6.31 -5.37
C VAL A 26 -13.86 7.25 -4.99
N VAL A 27 -13.54 8.54 -4.95
CA VAL A 27 -14.48 9.60 -4.57
C VAL A 27 -14.61 10.61 -5.71
N LYS A 28 -15.84 10.89 -6.11
CA LYS A 28 -16.17 11.90 -7.10
C LYS A 28 -15.89 13.30 -6.54
N VAL A 29 -15.11 14.10 -7.25
CA VAL A 29 -14.81 15.49 -6.91
C VAL A 29 -15.71 16.43 -7.69
N THR A 30 -15.79 16.23 -9.01
CA THR A 30 -16.76 16.88 -9.91
C THR A 30 -17.52 15.80 -10.67
N ASP A 31 -18.45 16.16 -11.52
CA ASP A 31 -19.15 15.18 -12.34
C ASP A 31 -18.23 14.46 -13.35
N GLU A 32 -17.11 15.09 -13.70
CA GLU A 32 -16.15 14.60 -14.69
C GLU A 32 -14.89 14.00 -14.08
N LEU A 33 -14.55 14.37 -12.81
CA LEU A 33 -13.29 14.02 -12.17
C LEU A 33 -13.50 13.29 -10.84
N ALA A 34 -12.79 12.20 -10.66
CA ALA A 34 -12.69 11.48 -9.41
C ALA A 34 -11.23 11.39 -8.92
N VAL A 35 -11.10 11.26 -7.61
CA VAL A 35 -9.84 10.97 -6.92
C VAL A 35 -9.93 9.56 -6.34
N THR A 36 -8.87 8.80 -6.54
CA THR A 36 -8.68 7.51 -5.91
C THR A 36 -7.52 7.56 -4.93
N PHE A 37 -7.63 6.79 -3.86
CA PHE A 37 -6.55 6.70 -2.88
C PHE A 37 -6.57 5.34 -2.19
N LYS A 38 -5.39 4.92 -1.80
CA LYS A 38 -5.17 3.76 -0.94
C LYS A 38 -4.05 4.04 0.03
N VAL A 39 -4.22 3.57 1.26
CA VAL A 39 -3.16 3.51 2.27
C VAL A 39 -3.01 2.07 2.71
N GLU A 40 -1.78 1.61 2.84
CA GLU A 40 -1.45 0.27 3.30
C GLU A 40 -0.16 0.28 4.12
N SER A 41 -0.07 -0.61 5.11
CA SER A 41 1.13 -0.80 5.91
C SER A 41 1.93 -1.98 5.37
N HIS A 42 3.23 -1.78 5.20
CA HIS A 42 4.17 -2.83 4.85
C HIS A 42 5.13 -3.08 6.01
N ASN A 43 4.96 -4.20 6.73
CA ASN A 43 5.57 -4.45 8.04
C ASN A 43 6.83 -5.33 7.95
N HIS A 44 6.66 -6.64 8.11
CA HIS A 44 7.72 -7.64 8.19
C HIS A 44 8.76 -7.55 7.06
N PRO A 45 8.36 -7.48 5.78
CA PRO A 45 9.35 -7.37 4.72
C PRO A 45 10.20 -6.11 4.85
N SER A 46 9.60 -5.00 5.33
CA SER A 46 10.31 -3.74 5.56
C SER A 46 11.21 -3.78 6.79
N PHE A 47 10.99 -4.68 7.74
CA PHE A 47 11.91 -4.90 8.85
C PHE A 47 13.13 -5.73 8.42
N ILE A 48 12.90 -6.79 7.67
CA ILE A 48 13.94 -7.74 7.23
C ILE A 48 14.81 -7.10 6.15
N GLU A 49 14.19 -6.65 5.06
CA GLU A 49 14.83 -5.99 3.91
C GLU A 49 14.24 -4.59 3.72
N PRO A 50 14.70 -3.58 4.49
CA PRO A 50 14.02 -2.29 4.57
C PRO A 50 13.86 -1.58 3.24
N TYR A 51 14.89 -1.59 2.39
CA TYR A 51 14.82 -0.97 1.07
C TYR A 51 13.80 -1.66 0.18
N GLN A 52 13.95 -2.97 -0.02
CA GLN A 52 13.08 -3.73 -0.93
C GLN A 52 11.65 -3.85 -0.38
N GLY A 53 11.53 -4.02 0.94
CA GLY A 53 10.23 -4.08 1.59
C GLY A 53 9.45 -2.77 1.43
N ALA A 54 10.06 -1.63 1.72
CA ALA A 54 9.42 -0.33 1.58
C ALA A 54 9.11 0.01 0.11
N ALA A 55 10.04 -0.27 -0.80
CA ALA A 55 9.81 -0.11 -2.25
C ALA A 55 8.61 -0.95 -2.72
N THR A 56 8.50 -2.20 -2.27
CA THR A 56 7.36 -3.08 -2.58
C THR A 56 6.06 -2.53 -2.00
N GLY A 57 6.10 -1.95 -0.79
CA GLY A 57 4.94 -1.30 -0.17
C GLY A 57 4.38 -0.17 -1.03
N VAL A 58 5.25 0.73 -1.50
CA VAL A 58 4.86 1.81 -2.43
C VAL A 58 4.37 1.23 -3.76
N GLY A 59 5.06 0.23 -4.30
CA GLY A 59 4.67 -0.43 -5.56
C GLY A 59 3.28 -1.05 -5.49
N GLY A 60 2.94 -1.68 -4.36
CA GLY A 60 1.63 -2.30 -4.14
C GLY A 60 0.48 -1.30 -4.24
N ILE A 61 0.57 -0.19 -3.52
CA ILE A 61 -0.49 0.83 -3.56
C ILE A 61 -0.58 1.58 -4.89
N VAL A 62 0.55 1.82 -5.54
CA VAL A 62 0.57 2.43 -6.90
C VAL A 62 -0.15 1.53 -7.89
N ARG A 63 0.08 0.21 -7.82
CA ARG A 63 -0.59 -0.77 -8.68
C ARG A 63 -2.08 -0.83 -8.44
N ASP A 64 -2.53 -0.68 -7.20
CA ASP A 64 -3.95 -0.61 -6.88
C ASP A 64 -4.62 0.63 -7.48
N ILE A 65 -3.94 1.79 -7.44
CA ILE A 65 -4.41 3.01 -8.10
C ILE A 65 -4.52 2.81 -9.62
N LEU A 66 -3.51 2.22 -10.24
CA LEU A 66 -3.52 1.91 -11.68
C LEU A 66 -4.62 0.92 -12.04
N ALA A 67 -4.88 -0.08 -11.18
CA ALA A 67 -5.94 -1.06 -11.38
C ALA A 67 -7.35 -0.46 -11.38
N MET A 68 -7.53 0.71 -10.74
CA MET A 68 -8.79 1.47 -10.80
C MET A 68 -8.93 2.32 -12.08
N GLY A 69 -7.99 2.26 -13.02
CA GLY A 69 -7.96 3.11 -14.21
C GLY A 69 -7.41 4.51 -13.96
N ALA A 70 -6.88 4.76 -12.76
CA ALA A 70 -6.43 6.09 -12.37
C ALA A 70 -4.94 6.30 -12.66
N ARG A 71 -4.56 7.55 -12.89
CA ARG A 71 -3.17 7.98 -12.96
C ARG A 71 -2.67 8.33 -11.56
N PRO A 72 -1.66 7.66 -11.02
CA PRO A 72 -0.99 8.07 -9.79
C PRO A 72 -0.39 9.47 -9.94
N VAL A 73 -0.56 10.32 -8.93
CA VAL A 73 -0.09 11.72 -8.96
C VAL A 73 0.76 12.11 -7.76
N ALA A 74 0.60 11.41 -6.63
CA ALA A 74 1.37 11.70 -5.42
C ALA A 74 1.39 10.51 -4.47
N VAL A 75 2.42 10.46 -3.63
CA VAL A 75 2.53 9.53 -2.49
C VAL A 75 2.72 10.30 -1.19
N MET A 76 2.34 9.65 -0.07
CA MET A 76 2.58 10.12 1.30
C MET A 76 2.92 8.93 2.18
N ASP A 77 3.77 9.15 3.20
CA ASP A 77 4.27 8.05 4.03
C ASP A 77 4.23 8.39 5.53
N PRO A 78 3.14 8.08 6.23
CA PRO A 78 3.08 8.20 7.70
C PRO A 78 3.75 6.98 8.36
N LEU A 79 5.05 7.11 8.69
CA LEU A 79 5.90 6.02 9.12
C LEU A 79 5.92 5.83 10.63
N ARG A 80 6.02 4.57 11.09
CA ARG A 80 6.13 4.20 12.51
C ARG A 80 7.30 3.24 12.69
N PHE A 81 8.21 3.61 13.58
CA PHE A 81 9.41 2.82 13.89
C PHE A 81 9.55 2.62 15.39
N GLY A 82 10.36 1.63 15.80
CA GLY A 82 10.74 1.40 17.17
C GLY A 82 11.44 2.59 17.82
N ALA A 83 11.89 2.42 19.06
CA ALA A 83 12.56 3.48 19.81
C ALA A 83 13.72 4.09 19.00
N ALA A 84 13.79 5.41 18.90
CA ALA A 84 14.81 6.11 18.11
C ALA A 84 16.25 5.77 18.51
N ALA A 85 16.48 5.51 19.80
CA ALA A 85 17.80 5.14 20.33
C ALA A 85 18.15 3.66 20.15
N HIS A 86 17.22 2.81 19.66
CA HIS A 86 17.51 1.40 19.45
C HIS A 86 18.44 1.22 18.23
N PRO A 87 19.50 0.42 18.36
CA PRO A 87 20.52 0.29 17.28
C PRO A 87 19.95 -0.11 15.93
N ASP A 88 18.92 -0.95 15.89
CA ASP A 88 18.32 -1.45 14.67
C ASP A 88 17.37 -0.45 14.01
N THR A 89 16.85 0.52 14.74
CA THR A 89 15.93 1.53 14.20
C THR A 89 16.57 2.36 13.10
N ALA A 90 17.84 2.73 13.25
CA ALA A 90 18.56 3.48 12.23
C ALA A 90 18.70 2.71 10.91
N ARG A 91 18.97 1.42 10.96
CA ARG A 91 19.05 0.54 9.78
C ARG A 91 17.71 0.50 9.05
N VAL A 92 16.64 0.25 9.80
CA VAL A 92 15.30 0.09 9.23
C VAL A 92 14.79 1.40 8.66
N LEU A 93 14.93 2.51 9.38
CA LEU A 93 14.53 3.84 8.93
C LEU A 93 15.26 4.24 7.63
N THR A 94 16.58 4.14 7.63
CA THR A 94 17.40 4.53 6.47
C THR A 94 17.02 3.73 5.22
N GLY A 95 16.89 2.41 5.37
CA GLY A 95 16.51 1.55 4.27
C GLY A 95 15.09 1.79 3.78
N ALA A 96 14.13 1.98 4.69
CA ALA A 96 12.74 2.24 4.33
C ALA A 96 12.60 3.57 3.56
N VAL A 97 13.20 4.64 4.06
CA VAL A 97 13.18 5.96 3.37
C VAL A 97 13.83 5.88 2.00
N ALA A 98 14.97 5.20 1.89
CA ALA A 98 15.65 5.00 0.60
C ALA A 98 14.81 4.18 -0.38
N GLY A 99 14.12 3.14 0.10
CA GLY A 99 13.22 2.30 -0.73
C GLY A 99 12.01 3.06 -1.25
N ILE A 100 11.36 3.85 -0.39
CA ILE A 100 10.25 4.74 -0.77
C ILE A 100 10.72 5.72 -1.85
N GLY A 101 11.81 6.43 -1.59
CA GLY A 101 12.36 7.40 -2.52
C GLY A 101 12.79 6.78 -3.84
N GLY A 102 13.46 5.63 -3.80
CA GLY A 102 13.91 4.92 -5.00
C GLY A 102 12.74 4.51 -5.91
N TYR A 103 11.67 3.99 -5.35
CA TYR A 103 10.49 3.59 -6.13
C TYR A 103 9.73 4.81 -6.67
N GLY A 104 9.49 5.82 -5.82
CA GLY A 104 8.83 7.07 -6.23
C GLY A 104 9.58 7.79 -7.36
N ASN A 105 10.90 7.87 -7.25
CA ASN A 105 11.75 8.48 -8.28
C ASN A 105 11.69 7.72 -9.61
N ALA A 106 11.67 6.38 -9.58
CA ALA A 106 11.55 5.58 -10.81
C ALA A 106 10.24 5.81 -11.56
N LEU A 107 9.17 6.17 -10.84
CA LEU A 107 7.86 6.47 -11.41
C LEU A 107 7.63 7.97 -11.66
N GLY A 108 8.52 8.83 -11.18
CA GLY A 108 8.32 10.28 -11.23
C GLY A 108 7.17 10.77 -10.33
N LEU A 109 6.87 10.04 -9.25
CA LEU A 109 5.84 10.40 -8.29
C LEU A 109 6.42 11.22 -7.14
N PRO A 110 5.92 12.44 -6.89
CA PRO A 110 6.37 13.23 -5.76
C PRO A 110 5.84 12.65 -4.44
N ASN A 111 6.69 12.59 -3.42
CA ASN A 111 6.25 12.42 -2.05
C ASN A 111 5.89 13.81 -1.50
N ILE A 112 4.61 14.01 -1.18
CA ILE A 112 4.06 15.32 -0.82
C ILE A 112 3.85 15.50 0.68
N GLY A 113 4.15 14.48 1.48
CA GLY A 113 3.99 14.56 2.92
C GLY A 113 4.11 13.22 3.63
N GLY A 114 3.82 13.27 4.90
CA GLY A 114 3.90 12.15 5.83
C GLY A 114 4.41 12.62 7.18
N GLU A 115 4.73 11.67 8.02
CA GLU A 115 5.32 11.91 9.32
C GLU A 115 6.16 10.71 9.76
N VAL A 116 7.03 10.90 10.75
CA VAL A 116 7.77 9.81 11.37
C VAL A 116 7.50 9.83 12.87
N VAL A 117 7.04 8.70 13.41
CA VAL A 117 6.81 8.52 14.84
C VAL A 117 7.66 7.36 15.33
N PHE A 118 8.31 7.57 16.48
CA PHE A 118 9.11 6.55 17.16
C PHE A 118 8.41 6.14 18.45
N ASP A 119 8.13 4.84 18.59
CA ASP A 119 7.56 4.28 19.81
C ASP A 119 8.08 2.85 19.99
N PRO A 120 8.46 2.44 21.22
CA PRO A 120 8.95 1.09 21.50
C PRO A 120 7.99 -0.03 21.03
N CYS A 121 6.68 0.23 20.97
CA CYS A 121 5.71 -0.77 20.54
C CYS A 121 5.90 -1.22 19.07
N TYR A 122 6.59 -0.43 18.26
CA TYR A 122 6.90 -0.78 16.85
C TYR A 122 8.28 -1.45 16.68
N GLN A 123 8.97 -1.75 17.79
CA GLN A 123 10.28 -2.39 17.70
C GLN A 123 10.15 -3.79 17.11
N GLY A 124 10.92 -4.08 16.06
CA GLY A 124 10.86 -5.35 15.33
C GLY A 124 9.68 -5.50 14.37
N ASN A 125 8.68 -4.61 14.44
CA ASN A 125 7.53 -4.63 13.54
C ASN A 125 7.10 -3.19 13.15
N PRO A 126 7.89 -2.50 12.33
CA PRO A 126 7.60 -1.14 11.90
C PRO A 126 6.32 -1.10 11.07
N LEU A 127 5.67 0.05 11.01
CA LEU A 127 4.61 0.32 10.06
C LEU A 127 5.14 1.27 9.00
N VAL A 128 5.57 0.73 7.88
CA VAL A 128 5.90 1.51 6.70
C VAL A 128 4.60 1.74 5.94
N ASN A 129 3.85 2.74 6.38
CA ASN A 129 2.61 3.10 5.72
C ASN A 129 2.93 3.89 4.46
N ALA A 130 2.30 3.51 3.38
CA ALA A 130 2.36 4.25 2.13
C ALA A 130 0.93 4.56 1.66
N LEU A 131 0.70 5.79 1.26
CA LEU A 131 -0.54 6.26 0.65
C LEU A 131 -0.22 6.72 -0.77
N CYS A 132 -1.02 6.30 -1.74
CA CYS A 132 -0.97 6.81 -3.10
C CYS A 132 -2.28 7.47 -3.46
N LEU A 133 -2.19 8.64 -4.08
CA LEU A 133 -3.29 9.36 -4.69
C LEU A 133 -3.24 9.20 -6.20
N GLY A 134 -4.40 9.05 -6.81
CA GLY A 134 -4.57 9.06 -8.26
C GLY A 134 -5.76 9.88 -8.68
N VAL A 135 -5.80 10.23 -9.95
CA VAL A 135 -6.91 10.95 -10.58
C VAL A 135 -7.40 10.19 -11.81
N LEU A 136 -8.69 10.24 -12.06
CA LEU A 136 -9.30 9.63 -13.22
C LEU A 136 -10.58 10.38 -13.63
N PRO A 137 -10.92 10.37 -14.93
CA PRO A 137 -12.27 10.73 -15.36
C PRO A 137 -13.30 9.75 -14.76
N THR A 138 -14.45 10.25 -14.35
CA THR A 138 -15.48 9.42 -13.68
C THR A 138 -16.00 8.28 -14.54
N ASP A 139 -15.99 8.44 -15.85
CA ASP A 139 -16.42 7.45 -16.85
C ASP A 139 -15.35 6.40 -17.19
N GLN A 140 -14.12 6.53 -16.66
CA GLN A 140 -13.01 5.61 -16.91
C GLN A 140 -12.70 4.69 -15.70
N LEU A 141 -13.55 4.70 -14.69
CA LEU A 141 -13.39 3.83 -13.53
C LEU A 141 -13.38 2.35 -13.95
N GLN A 142 -12.36 1.63 -13.50
CA GLN A 142 -12.22 0.20 -13.68
C GLN A 142 -12.49 -0.52 -12.36
N ASN A 143 -13.44 -1.45 -12.40
CA ASN A 143 -13.74 -2.31 -11.26
C ASN A 143 -13.01 -3.66 -11.37
N LYS A 144 -12.77 -4.29 -10.25
CA LYS A 144 -12.17 -5.61 -10.14
C LYS A 144 -13.14 -6.71 -10.62
N ALA A 145 -13.40 -6.77 -11.91
CA ALA A 145 -14.31 -7.76 -12.48
C ALA A 145 -13.79 -8.28 -13.82
N ALA A 146 -13.77 -9.61 -13.99
CA ALA A 146 -13.54 -10.24 -15.27
C ALA A 146 -14.86 -10.28 -16.06
N THR A 147 -15.15 -9.23 -16.79
CA THR A 147 -16.38 -9.09 -17.59
C THR A 147 -16.09 -9.27 -19.07
N GLY A 148 -17.12 -9.56 -19.85
CA GLY A 148 -17.04 -9.72 -21.30
C GLY A 148 -16.61 -11.13 -21.72
N PRO A 149 -17.57 -12.06 -21.88
CA PRO A 149 -17.27 -13.39 -22.43
C PRO A 149 -16.55 -13.27 -23.78
N GLY A 150 -15.40 -13.95 -23.91
CA GLY A 150 -14.53 -13.86 -25.09
C GLY A 150 -13.34 -12.92 -24.96
N ASN A 151 -13.28 -12.12 -23.90
CA ASN A 151 -12.09 -11.32 -23.58
C ASN A 151 -10.90 -12.21 -23.22
N ILE A 152 -9.71 -11.79 -23.60
CA ILE A 152 -8.47 -12.51 -23.34
C ILE A 152 -7.87 -12.00 -22.01
N VAL A 153 -7.45 -12.94 -21.16
CA VAL A 153 -6.66 -12.63 -19.96
C VAL A 153 -5.19 -12.64 -20.36
N VAL A 154 -4.49 -11.53 -20.11
CA VAL A 154 -3.06 -11.38 -20.42
C VAL A 154 -2.29 -11.29 -19.09
N LEU A 155 -1.33 -12.21 -18.89
CA LEU A 155 -0.36 -12.14 -17.81
C LEU A 155 0.91 -11.48 -18.32
N LEU A 156 1.27 -10.35 -17.73
CA LEU A 156 2.46 -9.59 -18.07
C LEU A 156 3.34 -9.39 -16.84
N GLY A 157 4.63 -9.68 -16.95
CA GLY A 157 5.58 -9.49 -15.87
C GLY A 157 6.79 -10.42 -15.97
N ALA A 158 7.68 -10.32 -14.99
CA ALA A 158 8.81 -11.23 -14.85
C ALA A 158 8.36 -12.60 -14.31
N LEU A 159 9.19 -13.62 -14.52
CA LEU A 159 9.03 -14.90 -13.84
C LEU A 159 9.19 -14.70 -12.33
N THR A 160 8.21 -15.17 -11.58
CA THR A 160 8.21 -15.11 -10.12
C THR A 160 8.52 -16.50 -9.53
N GLY A 161 9.26 -16.53 -8.42
CA GLY A 161 9.50 -17.72 -7.62
C GLY A 161 8.28 -18.07 -6.75
N ARG A 162 8.51 -19.02 -5.85
CA ARG A 162 7.51 -19.41 -4.84
C ARG A 162 7.62 -18.59 -3.56
N ASP A 163 8.60 -17.71 -3.47
CA ASP A 163 8.84 -16.86 -2.31
C ASP A 163 7.62 -15.97 -2.05
N GLY A 164 7.16 -15.95 -0.81
CA GLY A 164 5.97 -15.18 -0.41
C GLY A 164 4.62 -15.80 -0.80
N ILE A 165 4.58 -17.07 -1.21
CA ILE A 165 3.31 -17.80 -1.36
C ILE A 165 2.59 -17.86 -0.01
N GLY A 166 1.31 -17.47 -0.01
CA GLY A 166 0.53 -17.28 1.20
C GLY A 166 0.44 -15.81 1.62
N GLY A 167 1.32 -14.99 1.08
CA GLY A 167 1.28 -13.54 1.17
C GLY A 167 1.64 -12.98 2.54
N VAL A 168 1.76 -11.68 2.56
CA VAL A 168 2.08 -10.87 3.75
C VAL A 168 1.08 -11.07 4.89
N SER A 169 -0.16 -11.41 4.59
CA SER A 169 -1.20 -11.64 5.60
C SER A 169 -0.88 -12.82 6.53
N VAL A 170 -0.23 -13.86 6.05
CA VAL A 170 0.22 -14.98 6.88
C VAL A 170 1.42 -14.56 7.73
N LEU A 171 2.39 -13.88 7.11
CA LEU A 171 3.59 -13.40 7.80
C LEU A 171 3.28 -12.30 8.83
N ALA A 172 2.31 -11.46 8.57
CA ALA A 172 1.89 -10.41 9.51
C ALA A 172 1.23 -10.98 10.80
N GLY A 173 0.74 -12.21 10.76
CA GLY A 173 0.17 -12.91 11.92
C GLY A 173 1.18 -13.76 12.70
N ALA A 174 2.36 -14.03 12.14
CA ALA A 174 3.41 -14.81 12.79
C ALA A 174 4.35 -13.88 13.58
N GLY A 175 4.59 -14.20 14.85
CA GLY A 175 5.62 -13.52 15.64
C GLY A 175 7.01 -13.95 15.14
N LEU A 176 7.91 -13.00 14.95
CA LEU A 176 9.27 -13.23 14.48
C LEU A 176 10.09 -14.19 15.39
N GLU A 177 9.67 -14.36 16.64
CA GLU A 177 10.35 -15.23 17.61
C GLU A 177 10.09 -16.73 17.39
N GLN A 178 9.09 -17.09 16.60
CA GLN A 178 8.76 -18.49 16.35
C GLN A 178 9.52 -19.14 15.17
N GLU A 179 10.10 -18.36 14.28
CA GLU A 179 10.82 -18.87 13.11
C GLU A 179 12.32 -19.11 13.35
N ALA A 180 12.89 -18.62 14.44
CA ALA A 180 14.29 -18.86 14.79
C ALA A 180 14.55 -20.26 15.41
N ALA A 181 13.52 -21.09 15.56
CA ALA A 181 13.58 -22.39 16.22
C ALA A 181 13.20 -23.59 15.30
N ALA A 182 13.11 -23.37 13.98
CA ALA A 182 12.78 -24.44 13.02
C ALA A 182 13.93 -24.71 12.03
#